data_f0fdb6c5f880d8fe45ec0ee6eb310744
#
_entry.id   f0fdb6c5f880d8fe45ec0ee6eb310744
#
_cell.length_a   1.000
_cell.length_b   1.000
_cell.length_c   1.000
_cell.angle_alpha   90.00
_cell.angle_beta   90.00
_cell.angle_gamma   90.00
#
_symmetry.space_group_name_H-M   'P 1'
#
loop_
_entity.id
_entity.type
_entity.pdbx_description
1 polymer ?
#
loop_
_entity_poly.entity_id
_entity_poly.type
_entity_poly.pdbx_seq_one_letter_code
_entity_poly.pdbx_strand_id
1 'polypeptide(L)'
;MTVTRTIVIFNQNKNKKIDEKNRRLIAKSIPLCEAYSCHLTLVNYETKKNPIEFAEEMAESTSIGKSGDLFIKLAKKGFVRITSSPLPKQRGEEIVCTSKPEKNKRINSHLRPIMNKNLTLIFGTDKLSNIISNDIRKNAKYHFDVTGKGIELEIDTEMGATCNLLFRARKG
;
A
#
# COMPACT_ATOMS: atom_id res chain seq x y z
N MET A 1 14.77 -11.36 -14.62
CA MET A 1 13.75 -10.29 -14.64
C MET A 1 13.52 -9.73 -13.25
N THR A 2 13.50 -8.44 -13.13
CA THR A 2 13.23 -7.78 -11.84
C THR A 2 11.73 -7.78 -11.59
N VAL A 3 11.31 -8.32 -10.46
CA VAL A 3 9.91 -8.33 -10.03
C VAL A 3 9.56 -6.97 -9.45
N THR A 4 8.51 -6.34 -9.96
CA THR A 4 8.00 -5.06 -9.45
C THR A 4 7.06 -5.31 -8.28
N ARG A 5 7.28 -4.57 -7.21
CA ARG A 5 6.46 -4.59 -5.99
C ARG A 5 5.91 -3.22 -5.72
N THR A 6 4.64 -3.15 -5.38
CA THR A 6 3.95 -1.88 -5.16
C THR A 6 3.07 -1.96 -3.91
N ILE A 7 3.18 -0.95 -3.05
CA ILE A 7 2.22 -0.69 -1.98
C ILE A 7 1.24 0.36 -2.49
N VAL A 8 -0.05 0.08 -2.40
CA VAL A 8 -1.12 1.03 -2.66
C VAL A 8 -1.77 1.41 -1.34
N ILE A 9 -1.84 2.70 -1.06
CA ILE A 9 -2.63 3.25 0.03
C ILE A 9 -3.84 3.94 -0.59
N PHE A 10 -5.02 3.38 -0.34
CA PHE A 10 -6.29 3.92 -0.83
C PHE A 10 -6.94 4.76 0.26
N ASN A 11 -7.04 6.08 0.02
CA ASN A 11 -7.70 6.99 0.95
C ASN A 11 -9.22 6.76 0.94
N GLN A 12 -9.76 6.25 2.03
CA GLN A 12 -11.18 5.99 2.19
C GLN A 12 -11.98 7.21 2.65
N ASN A 13 -11.34 8.33 2.90
CA ASN A 13 -12.01 9.58 3.21
C ASN A 13 -12.86 10.06 2.04
N LYS A 14 -14.15 10.22 2.24
CA LYS A 14 -15.09 10.69 1.21
C LYS A 14 -14.69 12.06 0.63
N ASN A 15 -14.10 12.91 1.45
CA ASN A 15 -13.64 14.24 1.07
C ASN A 15 -12.23 14.25 0.46
N LYS A 16 -11.62 13.08 0.23
CA LYS A 16 -10.22 12.95 -0.24
C LYS A 16 -9.19 13.69 0.62
N LYS A 17 -9.61 14.13 1.81
CA LYS A 17 -8.80 14.94 2.71
C LYS A 17 -7.66 14.12 3.29
N ILE A 18 -6.52 14.78 3.42
CA ILE A 18 -5.33 14.20 4.05
C ILE A 18 -5.32 14.64 5.51
N ASP A 19 -5.80 13.77 6.39
CA ASP A 19 -5.75 13.99 7.82
C ASP A 19 -4.44 13.47 8.43
N GLU A 20 -4.25 13.69 9.71
CA GLU A 20 -3.03 13.28 10.42
C GLU A 20 -2.83 11.75 10.41
N LYS A 21 -3.92 10.99 10.49
CA LYS A 21 -3.86 9.53 10.40
C LYS A 21 -3.33 9.06 9.04
N ASN A 22 -3.80 9.67 7.97
CA ASN A 22 -3.30 9.43 6.61
C ASN A 22 -1.81 9.77 6.49
N ARG A 23 -1.41 10.92 7.00
CA ARG A 23 -0.01 11.36 6.97
C ARG A 23 0.91 10.38 7.69
N ARG A 24 0.51 9.93 8.87
CA ARG A 24 1.26 8.93 9.64
C ARG A 24 1.37 7.60 8.90
N LEU A 25 0.29 7.15 8.28
CA LEU A 25 0.30 5.89 7.52
C LEU A 25 1.23 5.99 6.31
N ILE A 26 1.16 7.09 5.56
CA ILE A 26 2.09 7.34 4.45
C ILE A 26 3.53 7.33 4.96
N ALA A 27 3.81 8.06 6.05
CA ALA A 27 5.13 8.12 6.65
C ALA A 27 5.69 6.74 7.03
N LYS A 28 4.87 5.89 7.63
CA LYS A 28 5.25 4.54 8.03
C LYS A 28 5.43 3.59 6.84
N SER A 29 4.82 3.87 5.70
CA SER A 29 5.02 3.10 4.47
C SER A 29 6.38 3.35 3.82
N ILE A 30 6.97 4.52 4.02
CA ILE A 30 8.20 4.94 3.35
C ILE A 30 9.40 4.04 3.70
N PRO A 31 9.69 3.73 4.97
CA PRO A 31 10.75 2.78 5.30
C PRO A 31 10.53 1.38 4.71
N LEU A 32 9.28 0.95 4.58
CA LEU A 32 8.96 -0.31 3.92
C LEU A 32 9.30 -0.29 2.44
N CYS A 33 9.01 0.81 1.77
CA CYS A 33 9.36 0.98 0.36
C CYS A 33 10.89 0.92 0.14
N GLU A 34 11.66 1.54 1.01
CA GLU A 34 13.13 1.44 0.94
C GLU A 34 13.62 0.02 1.26
N ALA A 35 13.12 -0.58 2.35
CA ALA A 35 13.56 -1.89 2.80
C ALA A 35 13.27 -3.02 1.80
N TYR A 36 12.14 -2.94 1.12
CA TYR A 36 11.69 -3.97 0.18
C TYR A 36 11.82 -3.56 -1.29
N SER A 37 12.43 -2.41 -1.57
CA SER A 37 12.61 -1.86 -2.93
C SER A 37 11.29 -1.82 -3.70
N CYS A 38 10.24 -1.30 -3.08
CA CYS A 38 8.92 -1.24 -3.69
C CYS A 38 8.46 0.19 -3.99
N HIS A 39 7.55 0.30 -4.94
CA HIS A 39 6.88 1.54 -5.30
C HIS A 39 5.75 1.84 -4.32
N LEU A 40 5.42 3.12 -4.16
CA LEU A 40 4.26 3.60 -3.43
C LEU A 40 3.30 4.27 -4.39
N THR A 41 2.05 3.84 -4.39
CA THR A 41 0.96 4.50 -5.11
C THR A 41 -0.08 4.99 -4.11
N LEU A 42 -0.32 6.30 -4.11
CA LEU A 42 -1.33 6.96 -3.30
C LEU A 42 -2.57 7.19 -4.15
N VAL A 43 -3.71 6.69 -3.73
CA VAL A 43 -4.97 6.73 -4.47
C VAL A 43 -6.03 7.51 -3.71
N ASN A 44 -6.78 8.34 -4.40
CA ASN A 44 -7.85 9.15 -3.85
C ASN A 44 -7.36 10.21 -2.85
N TYR A 45 -6.22 10.82 -3.14
CA TYR A 45 -5.69 11.97 -2.43
C TYR A 45 -5.91 13.23 -3.26
N GLU A 46 -6.60 14.21 -2.69
CA GLU A 46 -6.82 15.48 -3.35
C GLU A 46 -5.57 16.35 -3.25
N THR A 47 -4.81 16.37 -4.32
CA THR A 47 -3.63 17.23 -4.43
C THR A 47 -3.38 17.60 -5.90
N LYS A 48 -2.96 18.85 -6.11
CA LYS A 48 -2.46 19.32 -7.41
C LYS A 48 -0.94 19.20 -7.51
N LYS A 49 -0.29 18.75 -6.46
CA LYS A 49 1.17 18.64 -6.38
C LYS A 49 1.63 17.35 -7.05
N ASN A 50 2.78 17.42 -7.69
CA ASN A 50 3.47 16.22 -8.16
C ASN A 50 4.05 15.43 -6.96
N PRO A 51 4.48 14.18 -7.14
CA PRO A 51 4.99 13.37 -6.04
C PRO A 51 6.15 13.98 -5.25
N ILE A 52 7.04 14.73 -5.91
CA ILE A 52 8.17 15.39 -5.26
C ILE A 52 7.70 16.53 -4.37
N GLU A 53 6.88 17.42 -4.89
CA GLU A 53 6.29 18.54 -4.13
C GLU A 53 5.44 18.03 -2.96
N PHE A 54 4.68 16.97 -3.17
CA PHE A 54 3.89 16.33 -2.12
C PHE A 54 4.79 15.77 -1.01
N ALA A 55 5.88 15.11 -1.37
CA ALA A 55 6.84 14.57 -0.40
C ALA A 55 7.52 15.68 0.39
N GLU A 56 7.88 16.78 -0.25
CA GLU A 56 8.47 17.96 0.39
C GLU A 56 7.51 18.59 1.42
N GLU A 57 6.24 18.77 1.05
CA GLU A 57 5.22 19.26 1.96
C GLU A 57 4.99 18.33 3.14
N MET A 58 4.93 17.03 2.89
CA MET A 58 4.78 16.03 3.94
C MET A 58 5.98 16.06 4.92
N ALA A 59 7.20 16.21 4.41
CA ALA A 59 8.40 16.29 5.22
C ALA A 59 8.41 17.51 6.15
N GLU A 60 7.84 18.62 5.72
CA GLU A 60 7.74 19.85 6.53
C GLU A 60 6.63 19.77 7.58
N SER A 61 5.49 19.15 7.24
CA SER A 61 4.26 19.20 8.06
C SER A 61 4.18 18.16 9.16
N THR A 62 5.01 17.14 9.12
CA THR A 62 4.95 16.02 10.06
C THR A 62 6.28 15.83 10.79
N SER A 63 6.21 15.43 12.06
CA SER A 63 7.36 15.04 12.87
C SER A 63 7.97 13.71 12.38
N ILE A 64 8.03 13.49 11.07
CA ILE A 64 8.47 12.22 10.50
C ILE A 64 10.00 12.04 10.57
N GLY A 65 10.72 13.12 10.85
CA GLY A 65 12.18 13.07 10.94
C GLY A 65 12.84 12.54 9.66
N LYS A 66 13.67 11.53 9.81
CA LYS A 66 14.41 10.91 8.69
C LYS A 66 13.53 10.32 7.57
N SER A 67 12.28 9.99 7.86
CA SER A 67 11.34 9.47 6.86
C SER A 67 10.93 10.53 5.84
N GLY A 68 10.94 11.80 6.19
CA GLY A 68 10.68 12.91 5.27
C GLY A 68 11.72 12.98 4.16
N ASP A 69 12.99 12.93 4.49
CA ASP A 69 14.10 12.95 3.52
C ASP A 69 14.06 11.71 2.63
N LEU A 70 13.75 10.56 3.21
CA LEU A 70 13.61 9.31 2.48
C LEU A 70 12.44 9.36 1.50
N PHE A 71 11.32 9.98 1.89
CA PHE A 71 10.18 10.16 1.01
C PHE A 71 10.52 11.00 -0.21
N ILE A 72 11.19 12.13 0.00
CA ILE A 72 11.68 13.00 -1.10
C ILE A 72 12.61 12.20 -2.03
N LYS A 73 13.54 11.45 -1.46
CA LYS A 73 14.47 10.58 -2.23
C LYS A 73 13.72 9.58 -3.10
N LEU A 74 12.72 8.88 -2.55
CA LEU A 74 11.92 7.90 -3.30
C LEU A 74 11.09 8.57 -4.40
N ALA A 75 10.50 9.74 -4.12
CA ALA A 75 9.76 10.51 -5.11
C ALA A 75 10.64 10.95 -6.28
N LYS A 76 11.85 11.46 -5.99
CA LYS A 76 12.84 11.85 -7.02
C LYS A 76 13.30 10.67 -7.87
N LYS A 77 13.32 9.46 -7.32
CA LYS A 77 13.64 8.23 -8.06
C LYS A 77 12.46 7.71 -8.91
N GLY A 78 11.30 8.35 -8.85
CA GLY A 78 10.10 7.90 -9.56
C GLY A 78 9.39 6.71 -8.91
N PHE A 79 9.63 6.44 -7.63
CA PHE A 79 9.00 5.34 -6.90
C PHE A 79 7.69 5.73 -6.22
N VAL A 80 7.28 6.99 -6.30
CA VAL A 80 6.03 7.48 -5.73
C VAL A 80 5.10 7.94 -6.85
N ARG A 81 3.88 7.47 -6.81
CA ARG A 81 2.82 7.84 -7.74
C ARG A 81 1.59 8.30 -6.96
N ILE A 82 0.95 9.35 -7.45
CA ILE A 82 -0.32 9.84 -6.92
C ILE A 82 -1.34 9.78 -8.04
N THR A 83 -2.48 9.15 -7.78
CA THR A 83 -3.53 8.97 -8.78
C THR A 83 -4.89 9.29 -8.18
N SER A 84 -5.83 9.66 -9.04
CA SER A 84 -7.23 9.85 -8.65
C SER A 84 -8.00 8.52 -8.64
N SER A 85 -9.13 8.50 -7.95
CA SER A 85 -10.11 7.42 -8.10
C SER A 85 -10.76 7.48 -9.51
N PRO A 86 -11.07 6.35 -10.18
CA PRO A 86 -10.85 4.98 -9.74
C PRO A 86 -9.37 4.57 -9.74
N LEU A 87 -9.06 3.50 -8.98
CA LEU A 87 -7.71 2.95 -8.94
C LEU A 87 -7.27 2.55 -10.36
N PRO A 88 -6.19 3.12 -10.89
CA PRO A 88 -5.69 2.73 -12.20
C PRO A 88 -5.21 1.28 -12.18
N LYS A 89 -5.34 0.61 -13.31
CA LYS A 89 -4.88 -0.77 -13.47
C LYS A 89 -3.39 -0.87 -13.11
N GLN A 90 -3.06 -1.68 -12.13
CA GLN A 90 -1.70 -1.94 -11.72
C GLN A 90 -1.09 -3.08 -12.55
N ARG A 91 0.23 -3.07 -12.66
CA ARG A 91 0.93 -4.20 -13.27
C ARG A 91 1.06 -5.33 -12.26
N GLY A 92 0.74 -6.53 -12.70
CA GLY A 92 0.89 -7.74 -11.90
C GLY A 92 -0.38 -8.15 -11.15
N GLU A 93 -0.20 -8.95 -10.12
CA GLU A 93 -1.31 -9.46 -9.34
C GLU A 93 -1.70 -8.47 -8.24
N GLU A 94 -2.96 -8.08 -8.23
CA GLU A 94 -3.53 -7.19 -7.22
C GLU A 94 -4.06 -8.01 -6.04
N ILE A 95 -3.62 -7.62 -4.84
CA ILE A 95 -3.97 -8.29 -3.59
C ILE A 95 -4.58 -7.25 -2.64
N VAL A 96 -5.83 -7.41 -2.30
CA VAL A 96 -6.47 -6.62 -1.24
C VAL A 96 -6.07 -7.23 0.11
N CYS A 97 -5.41 -6.41 0.95
CA CYS A 97 -5.01 -6.80 2.29
C CYS A 97 -6.14 -6.47 3.27
N THR A 98 -6.71 -7.49 3.87
CA THR A 98 -7.91 -7.36 4.71
C THR A 98 -8.03 -8.53 5.68
N SER A 99 -8.52 -8.26 6.89
CA SER A 99 -8.88 -9.30 7.86
C SER A 99 -10.16 -10.05 7.51
N LYS A 100 -10.91 -9.57 6.50
CA LYS A 100 -12.17 -10.17 6.05
C LYS A 100 -12.14 -10.50 4.56
N PRO A 101 -11.29 -11.45 4.15
CA PRO A 101 -11.19 -11.84 2.75
C PRO A 101 -12.47 -12.55 2.26
N GLU A 102 -12.82 -12.31 1.01
CA GLU A 102 -13.87 -13.11 0.36
C GLU A 102 -13.38 -14.57 0.22
N LYS A 103 -14.25 -15.50 0.55
CA LYS A 103 -13.89 -16.92 0.64
C LYS A 103 -13.26 -17.48 -0.64
N ASN A 104 -13.77 -17.08 -1.78
CA ASN A 104 -13.30 -17.53 -3.09
C ASN A 104 -12.02 -16.82 -3.60
N LYS A 105 -11.61 -15.74 -2.93
CA LYS A 105 -10.42 -14.95 -3.29
C LYS A 105 -9.28 -15.09 -2.29
N ARG A 106 -9.52 -15.75 -1.20
CA ARG A 106 -8.57 -15.88 -0.10
C ARG A 106 -7.35 -16.69 -0.52
N ILE A 107 -6.17 -16.10 -0.32
CA ILE A 107 -4.89 -16.77 -0.53
C ILE A 107 -4.14 -16.85 0.80
N ASN A 108 -4.12 -18.00 1.43
CA ASN A 108 -3.36 -18.20 2.67
C ASN A 108 -2.30 -19.31 2.56
N SER A 109 -2.51 -20.28 1.67
CA SER A 109 -1.69 -21.49 1.62
C SER A 109 -0.82 -21.63 0.36
N HIS A 110 -1.08 -20.86 -0.69
CA HIS A 110 -0.38 -20.98 -1.97
C HIS A 110 0.29 -19.68 -2.39
N LEU A 111 1.14 -19.14 -1.52
CA LEU A 111 1.82 -17.86 -1.78
C LEU A 111 2.99 -17.97 -2.76
N ARG A 112 3.69 -19.12 -2.80
CA ARG A 112 4.89 -19.30 -3.62
C ARG A 112 4.70 -18.94 -5.10
N PRO A 113 3.64 -19.39 -5.79
CA PRO A 113 3.47 -19.08 -7.21
C PRO A 113 3.29 -17.61 -7.51
N ILE A 114 2.71 -16.84 -6.57
CA ILE A 114 2.48 -15.40 -6.77
C ILE A 114 3.68 -14.54 -6.33
N MET A 115 4.49 -15.01 -5.39
CA MET A 115 5.63 -14.24 -4.87
C MET A 115 6.72 -13.96 -5.93
N ASN A 116 6.75 -14.74 -6.99
CA ASN A 116 7.66 -14.55 -8.12
C ASN A 116 7.09 -13.67 -9.23
N LYS A 117 5.89 -13.15 -9.02
CA LYS A 117 5.22 -12.24 -9.97
C LYS A 117 5.31 -10.79 -9.47
N ASN A 118 5.00 -9.86 -10.36
CA ASN A 118 4.75 -8.48 -9.95
C ASN A 118 3.55 -8.46 -9.01
N LEU A 119 3.70 -7.83 -7.85
CA LEU A 119 2.67 -7.77 -6.82
C LEU A 119 2.31 -6.35 -6.48
N THR A 120 1.02 -6.11 -6.34
CA THR A 120 0.45 -4.85 -5.85
C THR A 120 -0.39 -5.15 -4.61
N LEU A 121 0.04 -4.64 -3.46
CA LEU A 121 -0.66 -4.79 -2.19
C LEU A 121 -1.51 -3.56 -1.95
N ILE A 122 -2.81 -3.74 -1.75
CA ILE A 122 -3.76 -2.64 -1.57
C ILE A 122 -4.22 -2.59 -0.12
N PHE A 123 -3.97 -1.45 0.53
CA PHE A 123 -4.39 -1.14 1.90
C PHE A 123 -5.34 0.05 1.91
N GLY A 124 -6.41 -0.05 2.68
CA GLY A 124 -7.28 1.09 2.96
C GLY A 124 -6.72 1.92 4.12
N THR A 125 -7.24 3.13 4.31
CA THR A 125 -6.85 4.02 5.41
C THR A 125 -7.74 3.90 6.65
N ASP A 126 -8.81 3.14 6.55
CA ASP A 126 -9.74 2.93 7.66
C ASP A 126 -9.71 1.47 8.16
N LYS A 127 -9.76 1.30 9.49
CA LYS A 127 -9.87 -0.02 10.12
C LYS A 127 -11.12 -0.78 9.70
N LEU A 128 -12.17 -0.08 9.35
CA LEU A 128 -13.34 -0.68 8.73
C LEU A 128 -13.01 -1.10 7.30
N SER A 129 -11.98 -1.90 7.15
CA SER A 129 -11.39 -2.35 5.89
C SER A 129 -12.37 -3.08 4.96
N ASN A 130 -13.57 -3.36 5.44
CA ASN A 130 -14.69 -3.83 4.62
C ASN A 130 -15.17 -2.80 3.59
N ILE A 131 -14.73 -1.55 3.73
CA ILE A 131 -15.16 -0.42 2.92
C ILE A 131 -14.10 0.01 1.88
N ILE A 132 -13.02 -0.76 1.70
CA ILE A 132 -12.31 -0.64 0.42
C ILE A 132 -13.37 -0.78 -0.64
N SER A 133 -13.49 0.20 -1.52
CA SER A 133 -14.64 0.31 -2.43
C SER A 133 -14.98 -1.05 -2.99
N ASN A 134 -16.26 -1.38 -3.03
CA ASN A 134 -16.72 -2.68 -3.53
C ASN A 134 -16.10 -3.05 -4.87
N ASP A 135 -15.81 -2.03 -5.71
CA ASP A 135 -15.20 -2.23 -7.01
C ASP A 135 -13.75 -2.74 -6.90
N ILE A 136 -12.96 -2.17 -5.99
CA ILE A 136 -11.58 -2.63 -5.75
C ILE A 136 -11.59 -4.07 -5.23
N ARG A 137 -12.48 -4.38 -4.29
CA ARG A 137 -12.61 -5.74 -3.75
C ARG A 137 -13.06 -6.74 -4.82
N LYS A 138 -13.99 -6.37 -5.67
CA LYS A 138 -14.50 -7.22 -6.76
C LYS A 138 -13.45 -7.44 -7.85
N ASN A 139 -12.70 -6.41 -8.19
CA ASN A 139 -11.72 -6.46 -9.27
C ASN A 139 -10.40 -7.10 -8.86
N ALA A 140 -10.04 -7.06 -7.59
CA ALA A 140 -8.84 -7.73 -7.10
C ALA A 140 -8.99 -9.25 -7.21
N LYS A 141 -8.00 -9.89 -7.78
CA LYS A 141 -7.97 -11.35 -7.95
C LYS A 141 -7.81 -12.07 -6.63
N TYR A 142 -7.07 -11.48 -5.71
CA TYR A 142 -6.72 -12.09 -4.44
C TYR A 142 -7.04 -11.18 -3.26
N HIS A 143 -7.48 -11.82 -2.17
CA HIS A 143 -7.60 -11.21 -0.84
C HIS A 143 -6.65 -11.93 0.12
N PHE A 144 -5.95 -11.17 0.93
CA PHE A 144 -4.97 -11.70 1.87
C PHE A 144 -5.21 -11.20 3.29
N ASP A 145 -5.41 -12.14 4.20
CA ASP A 145 -5.43 -11.92 5.64
C ASP A 145 -4.11 -12.37 6.22
N VAL A 146 -3.26 -11.42 6.60
CA VAL A 146 -1.92 -11.71 7.10
C VAL A 146 -1.92 -12.55 8.37
N THR A 147 -2.97 -12.43 9.19
CA THR A 147 -3.12 -13.24 10.42
C THR A 147 -3.61 -14.66 10.13
N GLY A 148 -4.29 -14.86 9.02
CA GLY A 148 -4.97 -16.11 8.68
C GLY A 148 -6.13 -16.48 9.62
N LYS A 149 -6.47 -15.61 10.57
CA LYS A 149 -7.47 -15.83 11.63
C LYS A 149 -8.59 -14.81 11.67
N GLY A 150 -8.62 -13.89 10.71
CA GLY A 150 -9.59 -12.81 10.66
C GLY A 150 -9.40 -11.75 11.75
N ILE A 151 -8.19 -11.66 12.31
CA ILE A 151 -7.88 -10.69 13.35
C ILE A 151 -7.48 -9.36 12.70
N GLU A 152 -8.19 -8.30 13.05
CA GLU A 152 -7.88 -6.95 12.56
C GLU A 152 -6.67 -6.38 13.30
N LEU A 153 -5.65 -6.02 12.53
CA LEU A 153 -4.46 -5.31 13.02
C LEU A 153 -4.55 -3.82 12.71
N GLU A 154 -3.74 -3.01 13.39
CA GLU A 154 -3.50 -1.65 12.93
C GLU A 154 -2.93 -1.71 11.50
N ILE A 155 -3.33 -0.76 10.65
CA ILE A 155 -3.01 -0.81 9.21
C ILE A 155 -1.51 -0.82 8.96
N ASP A 156 -0.76 -0.04 9.69
CA ASP A 156 0.70 0.00 9.58
C ASP A 156 1.37 -1.31 10.02
N THR A 157 0.84 -1.96 11.04
CA THR A 157 1.28 -3.29 11.49
C THR A 157 0.98 -4.36 10.44
N GLU A 158 -0.24 -4.36 9.90
CA GLU A 158 -0.66 -5.24 8.81
C GLU A 158 0.23 -5.05 7.58
N MET A 159 0.50 -3.79 7.21
CA MET A 159 1.35 -3.43 6.08
C MET A 159 2.77 -3.98 6.24
N GLY A 160 3.39 -3.77 7.39
CA GLY A 160 4.74 -4.26 7.68
C GLY A 160 4.82 -5.78 7.65
N ALA A 161 3.87 -6.46 8.29
CA ALA A 161 3.80 -7.92 8.31
C ALA A 161 3.58 -8.51 6.91
N THR A 162 2.67 -7.90 6.14
CA THR A 162 2.36 -8.34 4.76
C THR A 162 3.57 -8.16 3.84
N CYS A 163 4.23 -7.00 3.90
CA CYS A 163 5.43 -6.74 3.11
C CYS A 163 6.55 -7.74 3.44
N ASN A 164 6.78 -8.01 4.71
CA ASN A 164 7.79 -8.99 5.11
C ASN A 164 7.49 -10.39 4.55
N LEU A 165 6.24 -10.77 4.56
CA LEU A 165 5.83 -12.10 4.09
C LEU A 165 5.86 -12.22 2.55
N LEU A 166 5.35 -11.23 1.85
CA LEU A 166 5.14 -11.29 0.40
C LEU A 166 6.27 -10.67 -0.43
N PHE A 167 6.97 -9.68 0.12
CA PHE A 167 8.00 -8.95 -0.60
C PHE A 167 9.43 -9.41 -0.29
N ARG A 168 9.61 -10.14 0.78
CA ARG A 168 10.93 -10.65 1.12
C ARG A 168 11.43 -11.58 0.02
N ALA A 169 12.55 -11.21 -0.60
CA ALA A 169 13.21 -12.08 -1.54
C ALA A 169 13.63 -13.37 -0.83
N ARG A 170 13.09 -14.50 -1.22
CA ARG A 170 13.60 -15.78 -0.78
C ARG A 170 14.91 -16.02 -1.50
N LYS A 171 16.00 -16.05 -0.75
CA LYS A 171 17.22 -16.68 -1.25
C LYS A 171 16.84 -18.13 -1.53
N GLY A 172 16.89 -18.46 -2.78
CA GLY A 172 16.61 -19.81 -3.26
C GLY A 172 17.60 -20.82 -2.66
#